data_b90464fb318c349656da72e8bd8b608f
#
_entry.id   b90464fb318c349656da72e8bd8b608f
#
_cell.length_a   1.000
_cell.length_b   1.000
_cell.length_c   1.000
_cell.angle_alpha   90.00
_cell.angle_beta   90.00
_cell.angle_gamma   90.00
#
_symmetry.space_group_name_H-M   'P 1'
#
loop_
_entity.id
_entity.type
_entity.pdbx_description
1 polymer ?
#
loop_
_entity_poly.entity_id
_entity_poly.type
_entity_poly.pdbx_seq_one_letter_code
_entity_poly.pdbx_strand_id
1 'polypeptide(L)'
;MQKRKELTSVKRTECPEVIAEATEEDSAKIKDFLENTPITVEHLDQGITFDIVVTLYHGDEYAKVRIANYHTNIVLIEHNGEVVKESEVKGEEEEGLTDRSLLNMKDIWDFINTVDVEEIKEVLDRQMEYNYTIAKEGIRGDYGANIGKVLLDMDDDNVKTRAKAMAAAGSDARMNGCELPVVINSGSGNQGITVSVPVMVYAEELNVEKEKLYRALALSNLTAIHEKTPI
;
A
#
# COMPACT_ATOMS: atom_id res chain seq x y z
N MET A 1 25.35 -19.65 24.84
CA MET A 1 25.83 -18.65 23.89
C MET A 1 25.35 -18.87 22.44
N GLN A 2 24.63 -19.92 22.15
CA GLN A 2 24.17 -20.27 20.80
C GLN A 2 22.75 -19.76 20.46
N LYS A 3 21.89 -19.52 21.45
CA LYS A 3 20.50 -19.04 21.27
C LYS A 3 20.36 -17.55 20.90
N ARG A 4 21.41 -16.74 21.06
CA ARG A 4 21.37 -15.30 20.67
C ARG A 4 21.51 -15.03 19.17
N LYS A 5 21.89 -16.03 18.37
CA LYS A 5 22.09 -15.87 16.91
C LYS A 5 20.84 -16.08 16.07
N GLU A 6 19.81 -16.74 16.59
CA GLU A 6 18.59 -17.01 15.80
C GLU A 6 17.57 -15.86 15.82
N LEU A 7 17.57 -15.02 16.86
CA LEU A 7 16.70 -13.84 16.95
C LEU A 7 17.18 -12.64 16.11
N THR A 8 18.44 -12.66 15.65
CA THR A 8 19.01 -11.58 14.83
C THR A 8 18.88 -11.81 13.31
N SER A 9 18.26 -12.91 12.88
CA SER A 9 18.06 -13.24 11.48
C SER A 9 16.67 -12.89 10.94
N VAL A 10 15.85 -12.15 11.67
CA VAL A 10 14.70 -11.51 11.08
C VAL A 10 15.23 -10.47 10.09
N LYS A 11 15.26 -10.83 8.82
CA LYS A 11 15.53 -9.87 7.74
C LYS A 11 14.63 -8.68 7.98
N ARG A 12 15.23 -7.50 8.16
CA ARG A 12 14.53 -6.23 8.02
C ARG A 12 13.96 -6.19 6.60
N THR A 13 12.77 -6.65 6.43
CA THR A 13 11.99 -6.34 5.24
C THR A 13 11.44 -4.95 5.48
N GLU A 14 12.00 -3.99 4.80
CA GLU A 14 11.58 -2.58 4.81
C GLU A 14 10.24 -2.39 4.06
N CYS A 15 9.39 -3.43 3.95
CA CYS A 15 8.26 -3.37 3.06
C CYS A 15 7.00 -3.99 3.65
N PRO A 16 5.82 -3.38 3.44
CA PRO A 16 4.52 -3.99 3.73
C PRO A 16 4.21 -5.22 2.83
N GLU A 17 5.16 -5.70 2.06
CA GLU A 17 5.04 -6.82 1.13
C GLU A 17 5.10 -8.22 1.80
N VAL A 18 5.29 -8.30 3.12
CA VAL A 18 5.35 -9.58 3.84
C VAL A 18 4.13 -10.48 3.55
N ILE A 19 2.95 -9.88 3.42
CA ILE A 19 1.71 -10.62 3.10
C ILE A 19 1.67 -11.04 1.63
N ALA A 20 2.25 -10.24 0.73
CA ALA A 20 2.29 -10.54 -0.71
C ALA A 20 3.22 -11.72 -1.05
N GLU A 21 4.20 -11.99 -0.19
CA GLU A 21 5.12 -13.14 -0.33
C GLU A 21 4.60 -14.41 0.37
N ALA A 22 3.44 -14.35 1.07
CA ALA A 22 2.88 -15.48 1.76
C ALA A 22 2.43 -16.57 0.77
N THR A 23 2.84 -17.79 1.04
CA THR A 23 2.47 -18.97 0.25
C THR A 23 1.21 -19.66 0.82
N GLU A 24 0.64 -20.61 0.08
CA GLU A 24 -0.44 -21.46 0.61
C GLU A 24 -0.02 -22.22 1.88
N GLU A 25 1.25 -22.62 1.98
CA GLU A 25 1.80 -23.26 3.18
C GLU A 25 1.83 -22.29 4.37
N ASP A 26 2.18 -21.03 4.13
CA ASP A 26 2.18 -19.99 5.17
C ASP A 26 0.75 -19.64 5.60
N SER A 27 -0.19 -19.59 4.66
CA SER A 27 -1.61 -19.42 4.95
C SER A 27 -2.15 -20.52 5.87
N ALA A 28 -1.78 -21.77 5.61
CA ALA A 28 -2.15 -22.89 6.47
C ALA A 28 -1.54 -22.78 7.89
N LYS A 29 -0.28 -22.37 8.01
CA LYS A 29 0.39 -22.11 9.30
C LYS A 29 -0.23 -20.95 10.06
N ILE A 30 -0.60 -19.87 9.36
CA ILE A 30 -1.29 -18.72 9.96
C ILE A 30 -2.64 -19.16 10.51
N LYS A 31 -3.40 -19.95 9.75
CA LYS A 31 -4.70 -20.46 10.20
C LYS A 31 -4.56 -21.34 11.45
N ASP A 32 -3.62 -22.28 11.45
CA ASP A 32 -3.33 -23.12 12.62
C ASP A 32 -2.91 -22.27 13.84
N PHE A 33 -2.07 -21.25 13.62
CA PHE A 33 -1.67 -20.32 14.68
C PHE A 33 -2.86 -19.55 15.27
N LEU A 34 -3.75 -19.02 14.41
CA LEU A 34 -4.95 -18.30 14.84
C LEU A 34 -5.94 -19.17 15.62
N GLU A 35 -6.06 -20.45 15.27
CA GLU A 35 -6.95 -21.40 15.94
C GLU A 35 -6.40 -21.86 17.30
N ASN A 36 -5.07 -21.95 17.45
CA ASN A 36 -4.42 -22.57 18.60
C ASN A 36 -3.69 -21.59 19.54
N THR A 37 -3.62 -20.30 19.18
CA THR A 37 -2.91 -19.28 19.97
C THR A 37 -3.89 -18.25 20.51
N PRO A 38 -3.90 -17.98 21.84
CA PRO A 38 -4.70 -16.90 22.39
C PRO A 38 -4.26 -15.54 21.81
N ILE A 39 -5.18 -14.81 21.20
CA ILE A 39 -4.93 -13.47 20.66
C ILE A 39 -5.91 -12.50 21.32
N THR A 40 -5.39 -11.42 21.89
CA THR A 40 -6.18 -10.33 22.45
C THR A 40 -5.93 -9.08 21.63
N VAL A 41 -6.99 -8.39 21.24
CA VAL A 41 -6.92 -7.11 20.56
C VAL A 41 -7.64 -6.08 21.42
N GLU A 42 -6.94 -4.99 21.75
CA GLU A 42 -7.45 -3.93 22.61
C GLU A 42 -7.31 -2.58 21.90
N HIS A 43 -8.25 -1.68 22.15
CA HIS A 43 -8.16 -0.31 21.66
C HIS A 43 -7.14 0.48 22.48
N LEU A 44 -6.17 1.09 21.79
CA LEU A 44 -5.14 1.94 22.38
C LEU A 44 -5.51 3.40 22.18
N ASP A 45 -5.98 4.08 23.23
CA ASP A 45 -6.34 5.51 23.20
C ASP A 45 -5.25 6.35 23.88
N GLN A 46 -4.25 6.74 23.13
CA GLN A 46 -3.15 7.61 23.58
C GLN A 46 -3.08 8.93 22.82
N GLY A 47 -4.15 9.29 22.10
CA GLY A 47 -4.22 10.54 21.34
C GLY A 47 -3.36 10.56 20.08
N ILE A 48 -2.90 9.39 19.61
CA ILE A 48 -2.14 9.23 18.37
C ILE A 48 -3.04 8.51 17.37
N THR A 49 -3.25 9.09 16.19
CA THR A 49 -4.17 8.55 15.17
C THR A 49 -3.71 7.18 14.64
N PHE A 50 -2.41 6.99 14.45
CA PHE A 50 -1.83 5.73 14.02
C PHE A 50 -0.86 5.24 15.10
N ASP A 51 -1.28 4.25 15.89
CA ASP A 51 -0.51 3.68 16.99
C ASP A 51 -0.80 2.18 17.10
N ILE A 52 0.20 1.36 16.85
CA ILE A 52 0.10 -0.10 16.87
C ILE A 52 1.15 -0.64 17.83
N VAL A 53 0.69 -1.37 18.85
CA VAL A 53 1.56 -2.14 19.76
C VAL A 53 1.30 -3.62 19.55
N VAL A 54 2.35 -4.36 19.25
CA VAL A 54 2.29 -5.82 19.14
C VAL A 54 3.20 -6.41 20.21
N THR A 55 2.64 -7.32 21.03
CA THR A 55 3.39 -8.09 22.03
C THR A 55 3.22 -9.57 21.74
N LEU A 56 4.33 -10.28 21.61
CA LEU A 56 4.36 -11.73 21.44
C LEU A 56 4.91 -12.38 22.71
N TYR A 57 4.25 -13.41 23.17
CA TYR A 57 4.63 -14.18 24.35
C TYR A 57 5.03 -15.61 23.97
N HIS A 58 6.08 -16.11 24.61
CA HIS A 58 6.49 -17.51 24.51
C HIS A 58 6.98 -18.01 25.87
N GLY A 59 6.14 -18.79 26.59
CA GLY A 59 6.38 -19.15 27.97
C GLY A 59 6.45 -17.91 28.85
N ASP A 60 7.55 -17.74 29.59
CA ASP A 60 7.79 -16.59 30.46
C ASP A 60 8.48 -15.40 29.73
N GLU A 61 8.76 -15.54 28.44
CA GLU A 61 9.43 -14.50 27.63
C GLU A 61 8.42 -13.72 26.80
N TYR A 62 8.72 -12.43 26.54
CA TYR A 62 7.95 -11.62 25.59
C TYR A 62 8.83 -10.67 24.79
N ALA A 63 8.34 -10.33 23.62
CA ALA A 63 8.89 -9.26 22.80
C ALA A 63 7.77 -8.29 22.41
N LYS A 64 8.05 -6.98 22.48
CA LYS A 64 7.11 -5.90 22.18
C LYS A 64 7.69 -4.96 21.13
N VAL A 65 6.87 -4.60 20.17
CA VAL A 65 7.17 -3.58 19.17
C VAL A 65 6.03 -2.56 19.12
N ARG A 66 6.35 -1.27 19.07
CA ARG A 66 5.38 -0.19 18.84
C ARG A 66 5.76 0.56 17.57
N ILE A 67 4.77 0.80 16.74
CA ILE A 67 4.83 1.63 15.53
C ILE A 67 3.87 2.78 15.72
N ALA A 68 4.30 4.02 15.53
CA ALA A 68 3.48 5.20 15.72
C ALA A 68 3.65 6.21 14.58
N ASN A 69 2.59 6.97 14.29
CA ASN A 69 2.45 8.01 13.26
C ASN A 69 2.47 7.48 11.83
N TYR A 70 3.43 6.64 11.42
CA TYR A 70 3.48 6.05 10.07
C TYR A 70 4.07 4.64 10.09
N HIS A 71 3.74 3.85 9.08
CA HIS A 71 3.95 2.40 9.01
C HIS A 71 5.41 1.94 9.20
N THR A 72 6.38 2.79 8.90
CA THR A 72 7.82 2.47 9.04
C THR A 72 8.44 3.00 10.31
N ASN A 73 7.70 3.76 11.12
CA ASN A 73 8.23 4.42 12.31
C ASN A 73 8.11 3.50 13.54
N ILE A 74 9.10 2.63 13.72
CA ILE A 74 9.21 1.80 14.92
C ILE A 74 9.79 2.66 16.05
N VAL A 75 8.96 2.98 17.03
CA VAL A 75 9.30 3.84 18.18
C VAL A 75 9.72 3.08 19.42
N LEU A 76 9.36 1.79 19.55
CA LEU A 76 9.77 0.94 20.67
C LEU A 76 10.07 -0.47 20.19
N ILE A 77 11.18 -1.03 20.67
CA ILE A 77 11.46 -2.48 20.66
C ILE A 77 11.91 -2.85 22.06
N GLU A 78 11.22 -3.80 22.65
CA GLU A 78 11.48 -4.28 24.02
C GLU A 78 11.48 -5.80 24.05
N HIS A 79 12.35 -6.40 24.85
CA HIS A 79 12.42 -7.82 25.09
C HIS A 79 12.58 -8.09 26.59
N ASN A 80 11.60 -8.76 27.22
CA ASN A 80 11.59 -9.10 28.65
C ASN A 80 11.88 -7.92 29.58
N GLY A 81 11.37 -6.72 29.26
CA GLY A 81 11.60 -5.49 30.03
C GLY A 81 12.92 -4.77 29.69
N GLU A 82 13.77 -5.34 28.84
CA GLU A 82 14.96 -4.65 28.34
C GLU A 82 14.58 -3.87 27.07
N VAL A 83 14.70 -2.53 27.11
CA VAL A 83 14.46 -1.65 25.95
C VAL A 83 15.65 -1.73 25.01
N VAL A 84 15.41 -2.28 23.82
CA VAL A 84 16.42 -2.38 22.75
C VAL A 84 16.46 -1.13 21.89
N LYS A 85 15.29 -0.52 21.66
CA LYS A 85 15.11 0.73 20.92
C LYS A 85 13.98 1.51 21.56
N GLU A 86 14.19 2.81 21.74
CA GLU A 86 13.15 3.76 22.10
C GLU A 86 13.37 5.06 21.35
N SER A 87 12.30 5.62 20.86
CA SER A 87 12.29 6.94 20.21
C SER A 87 11.09 7.71 20.71
N GLU A 88 11.26 9.00 20.93
CA GLU A 88 10.16 9.88 21.32
C GLU A 88 9.10 9.90 20.23
N VAL A 89 7.85 9.66 20.61
CA VAL A 89 6.71 9.83 19.71
C VAL A 89 6.37 11.30 19.71
N LYS A 90 6.93 12.05 18.78
CA LYS A 90 6.53 13.41 18.51
C LYS A 90 5.16 13.41 17.85
N GLY A 91 4.36 14.49 18.06
CA GLY A 91 3.06 14.63 17.41
C GLY A 91 3.13 14.48 15.88
N GLU A 92 2.03 14.64 15.19
CA GLU A 92 1.88 14.38 13.73
C GLU A 92 2.81 15.22 12.82
N GLU A 93 3.89 15.79 13.33
CA GLU A 93 4.88 16.49 12.52
C GLU A 93 5.61 15.47 11.63
N GLU A 94 5.42 15.64 10.33
CA GLU A 94 6.05 14.87 9.25
C GLU A 94 7.58 15.12 9.16
N GLU A 95 8.31 15.09 10.28
CA GLU A 95 9.77 15.23 10.26
C GLU A 95 10.40 14.08 9.49
N GLY A 96 10.96 14.39 8.34
CA GLY A 96 11.71 13.45 7.49
C GLY A 96 10.99 12.96 6.24
N LEU A 97 9.75 13.36 6.00
CA LEU A 97 9.09 13.14 4.72
C LEU A 97 9.49 14.21 3.70
N THR A 98 9.38 13.87 2.42
CA THR A 98 9.62 14.82 1.33
C THR A 98 8.71 16.05 1.48
N ASP A 99 9.29 17.23 1.41
CA ASP A 99 8.52 18.48 1.44
C ASP A 99 7.62 18.59 0.20
N ARG A 100 6.35 18.31 0.40
CA ARG A 100 5.35 18.31 -0.66
C ARG A 100 4.88 19.72 -1.03
N SER A 101 5.17 20.73 -0.19
CA SER A 101 4.81 22.13 -0.48
C SER A 101 5.53 22.67 -1.73
N LEU A 102 6.62 22.03 -2.13
CA LEU A 102 7.36 22.33 -3.35
C LEU A 102 6.63 21.88 -4.62
N LEU A 103 5.65 20.96 -4.51
CA LEU A 103 4.91 20.47 -5.67
C LEU A 103 3.98 21.56 -6.21
N ASN A 104 4.05 21.80 -7.50
CA ASN A 104 3.12 22.62 -8.26
C ASN A 104 2.95 22.07 -9.67
N MET A 105 1.83 22.36 -10.31
CA MET A 105 1.49 21.78 -11.62
C MET A 105 2.49 22.12 -12.72
N LYS A 106 3.13 23.27 -12.66
CA LYS A 106 4.14 23.66 -13.66
C LYS A 106 5.36 22.76 -13.57
N ASP A 107 5.91 22.59 -12.36
CA ASP A 107 7.11 21.80 -12.16
C ASP A 107 6.84 20.30 -12.36
N ILE A 108 5.64 19.82 -12.00
CA ILE A 108 5.18 18.46 -12.34
C ILE A 108 5.17 18.27 -13.85
N TRP A 109 4.62 19.23 -14.60
CA TRP A 109 4.58 19.17 -16.05
C TRP A 109 5.97 19.19 -16.68
N ASP A 110 6.85 20.07 -16.20
CA ASP A 110 8.22 20.16 -16.66
C ASP A 110 8.98 18.85 -16.35
N PHE A 111 8.81 18.29 -15.14
CA PHE A 111 9.40 17.02 -14.74
C PHE A 111 9.01 15.86 -15.65
N ILE A 112 7.71 15.63 -15.87
CA ILE A 112 7.27 14.49 -16.69
C ILE A 112 7.72 14.57 -18.15
N ASN A 113 8.04 15.76 -18.65
CA ASN A 113 8.54 15.95 -20.02
C ASN A 113 10.07 15.83 -20.12
N THR A 114 10.79 15.91 -19.01
CA THR A 114 12.26 15.93 -18.98
C THR A 114 12.89 14.74 -18.31
N VAL A 115 12.17 14.07 -17.39
CA VAL A 115 12.68 12.91 -16.64
C VAL A 115 13.11 11.79 -17.59
N ASP A 116 14.23 11.14 -17.31
CA ASP A 116 14.59 9.88 -17.94
C ASP A 116 13.60 8.79 -17.46
N VAL A 117 12.89 8.20 -18.40
CA VAL A 117 11.86 7.19 -18.09
C VAL A 117 12.44 5.99 -17.36
N GLU A 118 13.70 5.64 -17.59
CA GLU A 118 14.35 4.53 -16.88
C GLU A 118 14.46 4.76 -15.37
N GLU A 119 14.50 6.01 -14.89
CA GLU A 119 14.54 6.34 -13.46
C GLU A 119 13.21 6.07 -12.73
N ILE A 120 12.09 6.16 -13.45
CA ILE A 120 10.74 5.99 -12.89
C ILE A 120 10.08 4.65 -13.28
N LYS A 121 10.67 3.93 -14.19
CA LYS A 121 10.12 2.73 -14.82
C LYS A 121 9.82 1.61 -13.83
N GLU A 122 10.76 1.28 -12.94
CA GLU A 122 10.62 0.17 -12.01
C GLU A 122 9.38 0.32 -11.11
N VAL A 123 9.21 1.52 -10.54
CA VAL A 123 8.07 1.83 -9.67
C VAL A 123 6.76 1.79 -10.45
N LEU A 124 6.74 2.33 -11.66
CA LEU A 124 5.54 2.38 -12.50
C LEU A 124 5.20 1.02 -13.13
N ASP A 125 6.19 0.20 -13.49
CA ASP A 125 5.96 -1.18 -13.93
C ASP A 125 5.28 -1.99 -12.81
N ARG A 126 5.76 -1.89 -11.58
CA ARG A 126 5.15 -2.53 -10.41
C ARG A 126 3.73 -2.01 -10.17
N GLN A 127 3.50 -0.70 -10.28
CA GLN A 127 2.17 -0.10 -10.13
C GLN A 127 1.22 -0.60 -11.22
N MET A 128 1.65 -0.65 -12.45
CA MET A 128 0.86 -1.17 -13.57
C MET A 128 0.49 -2.63 -13.34
N GLU A 129 1.46 -3.48 -13.01
CA GLU A 129 1.25 -4.90 -12.80
C GLU A 129 0.25 -5.16 -11.66
N TYR A 130 0.52 -4.63 -10.48
CA TYR A 130 -0.26 -4.94 -9.28
C TYR A 130 -1.67 -4.33 -9.35
N ASN A 131 -1.76 -3.05 -9.65
CA ASN A 131 -3.05 -2.35 -9.62
C ASN A 131 -3.97 -2.79 -10.76
N TYR A 132 -3.40 -3.17 -11.91
CA TYR A 132 -4.22 -3.68 -13.01
C TYR A 132 -4.66 -5.13 -12.79
N THR A 133 -3.82 -5.93 -12.14
CA THR A 133 -4.15 -7.33 -11.80
C THR A 133 -5.31 -7.39 -10.82
N ILE A 134 -5.28 -6.62 -9.74
CA ILE A 134 -6.39 -6.58 -8.79
C ILE A 134 -7.67 -5.97 -9.41
N ALA A 135 -7.54 -5.00 -10.32
CA ALA A 135 -8.68 -4.45 -11.02
C ALA A 135 -9.38 -5.48 -11.93
N LYS A 136 -8.58 -6.27 -12.67
CA LYS A 136 -9.10 -7.40 -13.48
C LYS A 136 -9.73 -8.48 -12.60
N GLU A 137 -9.12 -8.79 -11.47
CA GLU A 137 -9.69 -9.75 -10.52
C GLU A 137 -11.01 -9.24 -9.96
N GLY A 138 -11.12 -7.96 -9.62
CA GLY A 138 -12.35 -7.35 -9.13
C GLY A 138 -13.50 -7.40 -10.14
N ILE A 139 -13.21 -7.26 -11.44
CA ILE A 139 -14.22 -7.45 -12.50
C ILE A 139 -14.62 -8.92 -12.61
N ARG A 140 -13.68 -9.85 -12.47
CA ARG A 140 -13.93 -11.30 -12.64
C ARG A 140 -14.62 -11.91 -11.43
N GLY A 141 -14.12 -11.58 -10.23
CA GLY A 141 -14.56 -12.15 -8.96
C GLY A 141 -15.88 -11.55 -8.45
N ASP A 142 -16.23 -11.89 -7.22
CA ASP A 142 -17.41 -11.39 -6.52
C ASP A 142 -16.96 -10.69 -5.24
N TYR A 143 -16.85 -9.36 -5.31
CA TYR A 143 -16.28 -8.54 -4.24
C TYR A 143 -17.20 -7.38 -3.90
N GLY A 144 -17.52 -7.23 -2.63
CA GLY A 144 -18.28 -6.12 -2.10
C GLY A 144 -19.60 -5.88 -2.81
N ALA A 145 -19.82 -4.66 -3.24
CA ALA A 145 -21.05 -4.28 -3.97
C ALA A 145 -20.96 -4.52 -5.48
N ASN A 146 -19.84 -5.07 -5.98
CA ASN A 146 -19.60 -5.28 -7.41
C ASN A 146 -19.80 -4.02 -8.27
N ILE A 147 -19.39 -2.86 -7.75
CA ILE A 147 -19.62 -1.56 -8.39
C ILE A 147 -19.09 -1.53 -9.83
N GLY A 148 -17.92 -2.16 -10.07
CA GLY A 148 -17.37 -2.24 -11.42
C GLY A 148 -18.29 -2.94 -12.41
N LYS A 149 -18.88 -4.08 -12.03
CA LYS A 149 -19.83 -4.81 -12.86
C LYS A 149 -21.12 -4.03 -13.07
N VAL A 150 -21.65 -3.43 -12.00
CA VAL A 150 -22.85 -2.58 -12.07
C VAL A 150 -22.64 -1.43 -13.05
N LEU A 151 -21.49 -0.78 -13.04
CA LEU A 151 -21.16 0.30 -13.98
C LEU A 151 -21.14 -0.19 -15.44
N LEU A 152 -20.58 -1.37 -15.69
CA LEU A 152 -20.56 -1.96 -17.04
C LEU A 152 -21.95 -2.36 -17.53
N ASP A 153 -22.84 -2.78 -16.62
CA ASP A 153 -24.21 -3.18 -16.96
C ASP A 153 -25.15 -1.98 -17.19
N MET A 154 -24.86 -0.84 -16.56
CA MET A 154 -25.73 0.34 -16.56
C MET A 154 -25.47 1.34 -17.68
N ASP A 155 -24.32 1.32 -18.31
CA ASP A 155 -23.87 2.34 -19.24
C ASP A 155 -23.32 1.70 -20.53
N ASP A 156 -23.30 2.47 -21.63
CA ASP A 156 -22.75 2.00 -22.89
C ASP A 156 -21.27 1.60 -22.74
N ASP A 157 -20.87 0.55 -23.47
CA ASP A 157 -19.47 0.10 -23.52
C ASP A 157 -18.58 1.13 -24.21
N ASN A 158 -18.10 2.06 -23.41
CA ASN A 158 -17.14 3.07 -23.81
C ASN A 158 -15.94 3.11 -22.85
N VAL A 159 -14.83 3.67 -23.30
CA VAL A 159 -13.58 3.70 -22.52
C VAL A 159 -13.73 4.39 -21.16
N LYS A 160 -14.59 5.42 -21.07
CA LYS A 160 -14.82 6.16 -19.83
C LYS A 160 -15.51 5.27 -18.78
N THR A 161 -16.51 4.51 -19.21
CA THR A 161 -17.21 3.55 -18.34
C THR A 161 -16.29 2.42 -17.92
N ARG A 162 -15.54 1.82 -18.87
CA ARG A 162 -14.55 0.78 -18.56
C ARG A 162 -13.48 1.27 -17.57
N ALA A 163 -12.95 2.47 -17.76
CA ALA A 163 -11.93 3.05 -16.87
C ALA A 163 -12.44 3.21 -15.44
N LYS A 164 -13.66 3.73 -15.25
CA LYS A 164 -14.31 3.85 -13.95
C LYS A 164 -14.60 2.48 -13.32
N ALA A 165 -15.16 1.57 -14.12
CA ALA A 165 -15.53 0.24 -13.69
C ALA A 165 -14.33 -0.57 -13.20
N MET A 166 -13.23 -0.53 -13.94
CA MET A 166 -11.98 -1.20 -13.56
C MET A 166 -11.40 -0.65 -12.25
N ALA A 167 -11.36 0.66 -12.07
CA ALA A 167 -10.87 1.27 -10.83
C ALA A 167 -11.77 0.95 -9.64
N ALA A 168 -13.09 1.00 -9.81
CA ALA A 168 -14.07 0.64 -8.79
C ALA A 168 -13.94 -0.83 -8.39
N ALA A 169 -13.84 -1.74 -9.37
CA ALA A 169 -13.70 -3.16 -9.13
C ALA A 169 -12.41 -3.52 -8.37
N GLY A 170 -11.28 -2.88 -8.70
CA GLY A 170 -10.04 -3.06 -7.97
C GLY A 170 -10.14 -2.60 -6.52
N SER A 171 -10.84 -1.49 -6.27
CA SER A 171 -11.11 -1.00 -4.93
C SER A 171 -12.07 -1.92 -4.15
N ASP A 172 -13.12 -2.42 -4.78
CA ASP A 172 -14.04 -3.40 -4.19
C ASP A 172 -13.29 -4.68 -3.80
N ALA A 173 -12.47 -5.23 -4.71
CA ALA A 173 -11.67 -6.41 -4.44
C ALA A 173 -10.73 -6.18 -3.24
N ARG A 174 -9.98 -5.10 -3.24
CA ARG A 174 -9.07 -4.76 -2.14
C ARG A 174 -9.77 -4.63 -0.79
N MET A 175 -10.91 -3.92 -0.76
CA MET A 175 -11.64 -3.66 0.48
C MET A 175 -12.39 -4.89 1.00
N ASN A 176 -12.56 -5.91 0.19
CA ASN A 176 -13.25 -7.15 0.55
C ASN A 176 -12.31 -8.37 0.65
N GLY A 177 -11.03 -8.13 0.94
CA GLY A 177 -10.10 -9.17 1.34
C GLY A 177 -9.42 -9.92 0.18
N CYS A 178 -9.39 -9.34 -1.02
CA CYS A 178 -8.54 -9.86 -2.08
C CYS A 178 -7.07 -9.75 -1.66
N GLU A 179 -6.34 -10.85 -1.69
CA GLU A 179 -4.96 -10.96 -1.22
C GLU A 179 -3.92 -10.40 -2.21
N LEU A 180 -4.36 -9.97 -3.40
CA LEU A 180 -3.48 -9.40 -4.41
C LEU A 180 -2.89 -8.06 -3.94
N PRO A 181 -1.58 -7.85 -4.15
CA PRO A 181 -0.91 -6.62 -3.74
C PRO A 181 -1.36 -5.41 -4.56
N VAL A 182 -1.20 -4.23 -3.98
CA VAL A 182 -1.42 -2.95 -4.66
C VAL A 182 -0.28 -1.99 -4.39
N VAL A 183 0.04 -1.15 -5.36
CA VAL A 183 0.93 -0.01 -5.17
C VAL A 183 0.10 1.20 -4.77
N ILE A 184 0.40 1.73 -3.60
CA ILE A 184 -0.30 2.86 -2.99
C ILE A 184 0.07 4.19 -3.66
N ASN A 185 -0.79 5.20 -3.51
CA ASN A 185 -0.45 6.59 -3.74
C ASN A 185 -0.88 7.39 -2.50
N SER A 186 0.01 8.24 -2.00
CA SER A 186 -0.25 9.11 -0.84
C SER A 186 -0.88 8.37 0.37
N GLY A 187 -0.33 7.18 0.70
CA GLY A 187 -0.78 6.36 1.84
C GLY A 187 -2.04 5.52 1.61
N SER A 188 -2.64 5.56 0.41
CA SER A 188 -3.89 4.84 0.11
C SER A 188 -3.75 3.91 -1.10
N GLY A 189 -4.10 2.62 -0.91
CA GLY A 189 -4.17 1.64 -2.00
C GLY A 189 -5.28 1.94 -2.99
N ASN A 190 -6.47 2.34 -2.52
CA ASN A 190 -7.57 2.72 -3.40
C ASN A 190 -7.20 3.94 -4.26
N GLN A 191 -6.46 4.90 -3.68
CA GLN A 191 -5.96 6.02 -4.47
C GLN A 191 -4.92 5.56 -5.50
N GLY A 192 -4.00 4.65 -5.13
CA GLY A 192 -3.06 4.05 -6.08
C GLY A 192 -3.76 3.40 -7.27
N ILE A 193 -4.83 2.63 -7.02
CA ILE A 193 -5.69 2.04 -8.06
C ILE A 193 -6.33 3.15 -8.92
N THR A 194 -6.93 4.15 -8.28
CA THR A 194 -7.68 5.21 -8.97
C THR A 194 -6.81 6.11 -9.84
N VAL A 195 -5.56 6.38 -9.44
CA VAL A 195 -4.65 7.20 -10.25
C VAL A 195 -3.97 6.43 -11.37
N SER A 196 -3.93 5.10 -11.33
CA SER A 196 -3.21 4.28 -12.30
C SER A 196 -4.13 3.54 -13.28
N VAL A 197 -5.14 2.84 -12.79
CA VAL A 197 -5.98 1.96 -13.62
C VAL A 197 -6.71 2.70 -14.74
N PRO A 198 -7.36 3.84 -14.52
CA PRO A 198 -7.99 4.58 -15.60
C PRO A 198 -7.00 5.02 -16.69
N VAL A 199 -5.80 5.43 -16.31
CA VAL A 199 -4.75 5.84 -17.29
C VAL A 199 -4.36 4.65 -18.15
N MET A 200 -4.22 3.46 -17.57
CA MET A 200 -3.90 2.23 -18.31
C MET A 200 -5.02 1.83 -19.28
N VAL A 201 -6.29 1.88 -18.83
CA VAL A 201 -7.44 1.57 -19.69
C VAL A 201 -7.51 2.52 -20.90
N TYR A 202 -7.29 3.82 -20.69
CA TYR A 202 -7.22 4.77 -21.80
C TYR A 202 -6.01 4.54 -22.71
N ALA A 203 -4.86 4.18 -22.15
CA ALA A 203 -3.66 3.89 -22.95
C ALA A 203 -3.85 2.65 -23.84
N GLU A 204 -4.52 1.62 -23.35
CA GLU A 204 -4.89 0.44 -24.13
C GLU A 204 -5.86 0.82 -25.26
N GLU A 205 -6.93 1.57 -24.97
CA GLU A 205 -7.91 2.00 -25.97
C GLU A 205 -7.30 2.84 -27.09
N LEU A 206 -6.40 3.75 -26.72
CA LEU A 206 -5.75 4.66 -27.64
C LEU A 206 -4.48 4.09 -28.27
N ASN A 207 -4.12 2.84 -27.94
CA ASN A 207 -2.89 2.18 -28.37
C ASN A 207 -1.64 3.06 -28.17
N VAL A 208 -1.50 3.60 -26.95
CA VAL A 208 -0.44 4.54 -26.58
C VAL A 208 0.89 3.81 -26.39
N GLU A 209 1.98 4.38 -26.90
CA GLU A 209 3.34 3.85 -26.69
C GLU A 209 3.72 3.85 -25.20
N LYS A 210 4.52 2.86 -24.80
CA LYS A 210 4.86 2.61 -23.38
C LYS A 210 5.53 3.80 -22.69
N GLU A 211 6.42 4.51 -23.37
CA GLU A 211 7.04 5.72 -22.83
C GLU A 211 6.01 6.80 -22.48
N LYS A 212 5.06 7.04 -23.36
CA LYS A 212 3.99 8.00 -23.12
C LYS A 212 3.07 7.57 -21.97
N LEU A 213 2.84 6.26 -21.80
CA LEU A 213 2.10 5.71 -20.67
C LEU A 213 2.83 5.98 -19.35
N TYR A 214 4.14 5.77 -19.28
CA TYR A 214 4.92 6.09 -18.08
C TYR A 214 4.80 7.57 -17.69
N ARG A 215 4.94 8.46 -18.65
CA ARG A 215 4.79 9.91 -18.44
C ARG A 215 3.39 10.29 -17.96
N ALA A 216 2.36 9.67 -18.52
CA ALA A 216 0.97 9.87 -18.10
C ALA A 216 0.70 9.34 -16.68
N LEU A 217 1.26 8.19 -16.34
CA LEU A 217 1.18 7.63 -14.97
C LEU A 217 1.92 8.52 -13.97
N ALA A 218 3.11 8.98 -14.31
CA ALA A 218 3.87 9.91 -13.46
C ALA A 218 3.08 11.20 -13.22
N LEU A 219 2.50 11.79 -14.27
CA LEU A 219 1.63 12.97 -14.16
C LEU A 219 0.46 12.72 -13.22
N SER A 220 -0.27 11.62 -13.42
CA SER A 220 -1.44 11.28 -12.60
C SER A 220 -1.06 11.07 -11.12
N ASN A 221 0.02 10.36 -10.85
CA ASN A 221 0.50 10.12 -9.48
C ASN A 221 0.92 11.42 -8.78
N LEU A 222 1.74 12.25 -9.44
CA LEU A 222 2.25 13.50 -8.85
C LEU A 222 1.13 14.53 -8.66
N THR A 223 0.18 14.63 -9.59
CA THR A 223 -0.99 15.50 -9.45
C THR A 223 -1.81 15.11 -8.22
N ALA A 224 -2.08 13.82 -8.03
CA ALA A 224 -2.84 13.36 -6.87
C ALA A 224 -2.10 13.60 -5.54
N ILE A 225 -0.77 13.52 -5.52
CA ILE A 225 0.03 13.86 -4.35
C ILE A 225 -0.05 15.37 -4.08
N HIS A 226 0.05 16.19 -5.13
CA HIS A 226 -0.07 17.65 -5.02
C HIS A 226 -1.44 18.08 -4.49
N GLU A 227 -2.53 17.51 -5.00
CA GLU A 227 -3.89 17.81 -4.56
C GLU A 227 -4.15 17.46 -3.09
N LYS A 228 -3.43 16.49 -2.54
CA LYS A 228 -3.51 16.10 -1.12
C LYS A 228 -2.58 16.89 -0.20
N THR A 229 -1.73 17.73 -0.75
CA THR A 229 -0.86 18.59 0.07
C THR A 229 -1.70 19.76 0.60
N PRO A 230 -1.82 19.96 1.92
CA PRO A 230 -2.53 21.13 2.47
C PRO A 230 -1.86 22.40 1.96
N ILE A 231 -2.68 23.37 1.56
CA ILE A 231 -2.24 24.73 1.17
C ILE A 231 -2.04 25.56 2.43
#